data_7f9c4714f57b27138ac957ba917b49fb
#
_entry.id   7f9c4714f57b27138ac957ba917b49fb
#
_cell.length_a   1.000
_cell.length_b   1.000
_cell.length_c   1.000
_cell.angle_alpha   90.00
_cell.angle_beta   90.00
_cell.angle_gamma   90.00
#
_symmetry.space_group_name_H-M   'P 1'
#
loop_
_entity.id
_entity.type
_entity.pdbx_description
1 polymer ?
#
loop_
_entity_poly.entity_id
_entity_poly.type
_entity_poly.pdbx_seq_one_letter_code
_entity_poly.pdbx_strand_id
1 'polypeptide(L)'
;MARTSFGILSLFVVVLAVGVAQTRSVTPVATVGQIQRAMVSPSSDIIFNVGSEAPETDSEWQVVENAAVILAEAGNLFMMDGRRQDEGLWMELAGAMADAGANALSAAEARDVDGVLDAGNALIEVWEACHQPYRDGGRPMGPPPEARQ
;
A
#
# COMPACT_ATOMS: atom_id res chain seq x y z
N MET A 1 -33.61 -7.03 -76.99
CA MET A 1 -32.24 -7.16 -76.49
C MET A 1 -32.19 -6.51 -75.13
N ALA A 2 -32.34 -7.29 -74.05
CA ALA A 2 -32.35 -6.80 -72.67
C ALA A 2 -30.96 -7.10 -72.02
N ARG A 3 -30.28 -6.06 -71.61
CA ARG A 3 -29.00 -6.17 -70.88
C ARG A 3 -29.29 -6.13 -69.39
N THR A 4 -29.13 -7.25 -68.71
CA THR A 4 -29.16 -7.38 -67.24
C THR A 4 -27.80 -7.01 -66.69
N SER A 5 -27.71 -5.90 -65.94
CA SER A 5 -26.53 -5.51 -65.19
C SER A 5 -26.56 -6.20 -63.82
N PHE A 6 -25.62 -7.10 -63.61
CA PHE A 6 -25.38 -7.69 -62.28
C PHE A 6 -24.52 -6.71 -61.43
N GLY A 7 -25.12 -6.11 -60.41
CA GLY A 7 -24.41 -5.33 -59.42
C GLY A 7 -23.75 -6.24 -58.39
N ILE A 8 -22.43 -6.19 -58.31
CA ILE A 8 -21.65 -6.89 -57.24
C ILE A 8 -21.69 -6.03 -55.99
N LEU A 9 -22.41 -6.52 -55.00
CA LEU A 9 -22.45 -5.92 -53.66
C LEU A 9 -21.22 -6.42 -52.86
N SER A 10 -20.18 -5.57 -52.76
CA SER A 10 -18.99 -5.87 -51.94
C SER A 10 -19.31 -5.66 -50.44
N LEU A 11 -19.40 -6.75 -49.70
CA LEU A 11 -19.55 -6.74 -48.26
C LEU A 11 -18.20 -6.45 -47.60
N PHE A 12 -18.00 -5.23 -47.12
CA PHE A 12 -16.83 -4.87 -46.27
C PHE A 12 -17.03 -5.41 -44.85
N VAL A 13 -16.33 -6.48 -44.49
CA VAL A 13 -16.24 -6.96 -43.12
C VAL A 13 -15.20 -6.12 -42.39
N VAL A 14 -15.65 -5.21 -41.51
CA VAL A 14 -14.77 -4.47 -40.58
C VAL A 14 -14.48 -5.39 -39.39
N VAL A 15 -13.29 -5.96 -39.35
CA VAL A 15 -12.79 -6.69 -38.16
C VAL A 15 -12.31 -5.67 -37.16
N LEU A 16 -13.13 -5.39 -36.13
CA LEU A 16 -12.71 -4.66 -34.95
C LEU A 16 -11.73 -5.54 -34.14
N ALA A 17 -10.44 -5.28 -34.24
CA ALA A 17 -9.45 -5.86 -33.36
C ALA A 17 -9.62 -5.28 -31.94
N VAL A 18 -10.30 -6.01 -31.07
CA VAL A 18 -10.33 -5.69 -29.64
C VAL A 18 -8.95 -6.03 -29.10
N GLY A 19 -8.10 -5.00 -28.94
CA GLY A 19 -6.83 -5.13 -28.27
C GLY A 19 -7.06 -5.50 -26.82
N VAL A 20 -6.78 -6.75 -26.43
CA VAL A 20 -6.73 -7.15 -25.02
C VAL A 20 -5.51 -6.48 -24.41
N ALA A 21 -5.74 -5.40 -23.66
CA ALA A 21 -4.68 -4.80 -22.87
C ALA A 21 -4.19 -5.85 -21.87
N GLN A 22 -2.93 -6.31 -22.04
CA GLN A 22 -2.29 -7.19 -21.06
C GLN A 22 -2.02 -6.39 -19.78
N THR A 23 -2.88 -6.53 -18.78
CA THR A 23 -2.61 -6.00 -17.45
C THR A 23 -1.47 -6.80 -16.83
N ARG A 24 -0.34 -6.15 -16.63
CA ARG A 24 0.78 -6.76 -15.91
C ARG A 24 0.35 -6.98 -14.47
N SER A 25 0.31 -8.23 -14.01
CA SER A 25 0.04 -8.53 -12.60
C SER A 25 1.19 -8.02 -11.73
N VAL A 26 0.85 -7.36 -10.61
CA VAL A 26 1.83 -6.94 -9.62
C VAL A 26 2.16 -8.14 -8.74
N THR A 27 3.44 -8.51 -8.70
CA THR A 27 3.92 -9.67 -7.92
C THR A 27 4.73 -9.17 -6.72
N PRO A 28 4.38 -9.57 -5.48
CA PRO A 28 5.16 -9.24 -4.30
C PRO A 28 6.60 -9.76 -4.40
N VAL A 29 7.59 -8.89 -4.16
CA VAL A 29 9.01 -9.27 -4.10
C VAL A 29 9.44 -9.54 -2.67
N ALA A 30 9.06 -8.67 -1.74
CA ALA A 30 9.41 -8.77 -0.32
C ALA A 30 8.28 -9.41 0.49
N THR A 31 8.63 -10.15 1.52
CA THR A 31 7.69 -10.66 2.53
C THR A 31 7.24 -9.53 3.47
N VAL A 32 6.14 -9.74 4.20
CA VAL A 32 5.68 -8.81 5.24
C VAL A 32 6.80 -8.48 6.23
N GLY A 33 7.50 -9.49 6.75
CA GLY A 33 8.58 -9.27 7.70
C GLY A 33 9.79 -8.51 7.12
N GLN A 34 10.04 -8.59 5.81
CA GLN A 34 11.08 -7.77 5.16
C GLN A 34 10.65 -6.32 5.04
N ILE A 35 9.38 -6.06 4.68
CA ILE A 35 8.81 -4.70 4.65
C ILE A 35 8.80 -4.10 6.06
N GLN A 36 8.39 -4.87 7.08
CA GLN A 36 8.43 -4.42 8.47
C GLN A 36 9.83 -3.90 8.87
N ARG A 37 10.87 -4.70 8.62
CA ARG A 37 12.25 -4.32 9.01
C ARG A 37 12.84 -3.21 8.17
N ALA A 38 12.55 -3.17 6.88
CA ALA A 38 13.20 -2.25 5.95
C ALA A 38 12.48 -0.89 5.85
N MET A 39 11.18 -0.87 6.07
CA MET A 39 10.33 0.30 5.85
C MET A 39 9.62 0.74 7.14
N VAL A 40 8.84 -0.16 7.75
CA VAL A 40 7.95 0.22 8.86
C VAL A 40 8.75 0.61 10.11
N SER A 41 9.62 -0.27 10.60
CA SER A 41 10.35 0.01 11.85
C SER A 41 11.15 1.31 11.81
N PRO A 42 12.04 1.55 10.82
CA PRO A 42 12.82 2.79 10.80
C PRO A 42 11.94 4.04 10.60
N SER A 43 10.84 3.94 9.84
CA SER A 43 9.93 5.08 9.65
C SER A 43 9.08 5.36 10.89
N SER A 44 8.63 4.32 11.60
CA SER A 44 7.91 4.49 12.86
C SER A 44 8.79 5.15 13.93
N ASP A 45 10.07 4.76 14.01
CA ASP A 45 11.01 5.39 14.94
C ASP A 45 11.13 6.89 14.71
N ILE A 46 11.14 7.35 13.44
CA ILE A 46 11.16 8.78 13.11
C ILE A 46 9.88 9.47 13.60
N ILE A 47 8.70 8.92 13.34
CA ILE A 47 7.42 9.49 13.78
C ILE A 47 7.33 9.57 15.30
N PHE A 48 7.75 8.51 16.02
CA PHE A 48 7.69 8.46 17.50
C PHE A 48 8.68 9.42 18.16
N ASN A 49 9.82 9.72 17.51
CA ASN A 49 10.82 10.62 18.06
C ASN A 49 10.47 12.10 17.94
N VAL A 50 9.48 12.49 17.13
CA VAL A 50 9.07 13.90 16.94
C VAL A 50 8.72 14.58 18.28
N GLY A 51 8.18 13.82 19.26
CA GLY A 51 7.85 14.34 20.58
C GLY A 51 9.06 14.69 21.46
N SER A 52 10.18 14.04 21.24
CA SER A 52 11.43 14.28 21.99
C SER A 52 12.41 15.19 21.24
N GLU A 53 12.37 15.14 19.91
CA GLU A 53 13.23 15.91 19.00
C GLU A 53 12.35 16.48 17.89
N ALA A 54 11.65 17.60 18.19
CA ALA A 54 10.77 18.24 17.21
C ALA A 54 11.60 18.80 16.04
N PRO A 55 11.16 18.60 14.78
CA PRO A 55 11.86 19.14 13.62
C PRO A 55 11.86 20.68 13.63
N GLU A 56 13.02 21.28 13.42
CA GLU A 56 13.20 22.74 13.41
C GLU A 56 13.45 23.29 11.99
N THR A 57 13.99 22.45 11.09
CA THR A 57 14.38 22.83 9.73
C THR A 57 13.52 22.15 8.67
N ASP A 58 13.48 22.73 7.47
CA ASP A 58 12.79 22.14 6.31
C ASP A 58 13.31 20.73 5.98
N SER A 59 14.61 20.50 6.16
CA SER A 59 15.23 19.20 5.92
C SER A 59 14.80 18.15 6.95
N GLU A 60 14.61 18.53 8.19
CA GLU A 60 14.13 17.62 9.24
C GLU A 60 12.64 17.28 9.05
N TRP A 61 11.82 18.28 8.69
CA TRP A 61 10.43 18.03 8.31
C TRP A 61 10.32 17.10 7.10
N GLN A 62 11.19 17.27 6.10
CA GLN A 62 11.21 16.36 4.94
C GLN A 62 11.53 14.90 5.35
N VAL A 63 12.33 14.68 6.39
CA VAL A 63 12.57 13.33 6.93
C VAL A 63 11.30 12.74 7.53
N VAL A 64 10.52 13.54 8.28
CA VAL A 64 9.23 13.13 8.85
C VAL A 64 8.20 12.84 7.75
N GLU A 65 8.08 13.72 6.75
CA GLU A 65 7.22 13.51 5.58
C GLU A 65 7.55 12.20 4.85
N ASN A 66 8.83 11.96 4.58
CA ASN A 66 9.27 10.72 3.93
C ASN A 66 8.92 9.47 4.75
N ALA A 67 9.11 9.54 6.08
CA ALA A 67 8.74 8.44 6.97
C ALA A 67 7.24 8.17 6.95
N ALA A 68 6.43 9.22 6.96
CA ALA A 68 4.97 9.14 6.89
C ALA A 68 4.49 8.51 5.56
N VAL A 69 5.05 8.94 4.42
CA VAL A 69 4.79 8.33 3.10
C VAL A 69 5.12 6.83 3.11
N ILE A 70 6.28 6.46 3.65
CA ILE A 70 6.70 5.05 3.71
C ILE A 70 5.72 4.22 4.54
N LEU A 71 5.21 4.74 5.65
CA LEU A 71 4.24 4.05 6.50
C LEU A 71 2.88 3.89 5.80
N ALA A 72 2.39 4.94 5.15
CA ALA A 72 1.14 4.87 4.37
C ALA A 72 1.24 3.82 3.26
N GLU A 73 2.33 3.83 2.48
CA GLU A 73 2.53 2.89 1.39
C GLU A 73 2.82 1.46 1.88
N ALA A 74 3.45 1.29 3.04
CA ALA A 74 3.62 -0.03 3.64
C ALA A 74 2.28 -0.68 4.00
N GLY A 75 1.30 0.10 4.49
CA GLY A 75 -0.07 -0.36 4.70
C GLY A 75 -0.70 -0.88 3.40
N ASN A 76 -0.59 -0.12 2.31
CA ASN A 76 -1.04 -0.54 0.98
C ASN A 76 -0.34 -1.82 0.50
N LEU A 77 0.97 -1.93 0.73
CA LEU A 77 1.74 -3.12 0.36
C LEU A 77 1.29 -4.37 1.14
N PHE A 78 0.82 -4.23 2.38
CA PHE A 78 0.31 -5.36 3.17
C PHE A 78 -1.03 -5.88 2.69
N MET A 79 -1.84 -5.04 2.03
CA MET A 79 -3.12 -5.44 1.43
C MET A 79 -2.99 -6.19 0.11
N MET A 80 -1.80 -6.23 -0.50
CA MET A 80 -1.59 -6.88 -1.79
C MET A 80 -1.76 -8.40 -1.72
N ASP A 81 -2.26 -8.98 -2.81
CA ASP A 81 -2.26 -10.43 -3.02
C ASP A 81 -0.88 -11.03 -2.76
N GLY A 82 -0.84 -12.16 -2.07
CA GLY A 82 0.41 -12.84 -1.68
C GLY A 82 1.09 -12.28 -0.42
N ARG A 83 0.55 -11.21 0.19
CA ARG A 83 0.96 -10.70 1.51
C ARG A 83 -0.16 -10.69 2.52
N ARG A 84 -1.40 -10.38 2.10
CA ARG A 84 -2.55 -10.39 3.01
C ARG A 84 -2.72 -11.76 3.64
N GLN A 85 -3.07 -11.79 4.92
CA GLN A 85 -3.28 -13.02 5.68
C GLN A 85 -4.74 -13.48 5.62
N ASP A 86 -5.68 -12.55 5.57
CA ASP A 86 -7.12 -12.76 5.42
C ASP A 86 -7.79 -11.53 4.79
N GLU A 87 -9.08 -11.65 4.46
CA GLU A 87 -9.89 -10.57 3.86
C GLU A 87 -10.63 -9.70 4.90
N GLY A 88 -10.46 -9.97 6.17
CA GLY A 88 -11.13 -9.27 7.26
C GLY A 88 -10.19 -8.40 8.06
N LEU A 89 -9.83 -8.86 9.25
CA LEU A 89 -9.05 -8.08 10.22
C LEU A 89 -7.70 -7.62 9.67
N TRP A 90 -7.02 -8.46 8.87
CA TRP A 90 -5.76 -8.06 8.24
C TRP A 90 -5.93 -6.84 7.34
N MET A 91 -6.97 -6.85 6.48
CA MET A 91 -7.25 -5.74 5.55
C MET A 91 -7.64 -4.46 6.31
N GLU A 92 -8.43 -4.60 7.38
CA GLU A 92 -8.81 -3.48 8.25
C GLU A 92 -7.56 -2.83 8.90
N LEU A 93 -6.69 -3.63 9.50
CA LEU A 93 -5.49 -3.12 10.18
C LEU A 93 -4.45 -2.58 9.21
N ALA A 94 -4.27 -3.20 8.04
CA ALA A 94 -3.40 -2.67 7.00
C ALA A 94 -3.92 -1.34 6.44
N GLY A 95 -5.24 -1.21 6.26
CA GLY A 95 -5.89 0.05 5.90
C GLY A 95 -5.69 1.12 6.98
N ALA A 96 -5.94 0.78 8.25
CA ALA A 96 -5.73 1.70 9.36
C ALA A 96 -4.27 2.18 9.48
N MET A 97 -3.30 1.33 9.16
CA MET A 97 -1.89 1.73 9.07
C MET A 97 -1.65 2.73 7.93
N ALA A 98 -2.26 2.50 6.76
CA ALA A 98 -2.15 3.43 5.64
C ALA A 98 -2.76 4.79 5.98
N ASP A 99 -3.92 4.80 6.63
CA ASP A 99 -4.61 6.02 7.07
C ASP A 99 -3.79 6.79 8.12
N ALA A 100 -3.22 6.09 9.10
CA ALA A 100 -2.36 6.71 10.11
C ALA A 100 -1.09 7.33 9.47
N GLY A 101 -0.48 6.64 8.51
CA GLY A 101 0.63 7.19 7.74
C GLY A 101 0.24 8.43 6.93
N ALA A 102 -0.93 8.43 6.29
CA ALA A 102 -1.45 9.59 5.55
C ALA A 102 -1.76 10.78 6.47
N ASN A 103 -2.29 10.52 7.67
CA ASN A 103 -2.52 11.56 8.68
C ASN A 103 -1.19 12.15 9.18
N ALA A 104 -0.18 11.30 9.43
CA ALA A 104 1.17 11.76 9.78
C ALA A 104 1.78 12.64 8.69
N LEU A 105 1.60 12.28 7.40
CA LEU A 105 2.07 13.08 6.27
C LEU A 105 1.39 14.47 6.24
N SER A 106 0.06 14.50 6.36
CA SER A 106 -0.69 15.76 6.37
C SER A 106 -0.27 16.68 7.52
N ALA A 107 -0.03 16.11 8.70
CA ALA A 107 0.47 16.85 9.86
C ALA A 107 1.90 17.36 9.65
N ALA A 108 2.79 16.53 9.08
CA ALA A 108 4.16 16.90 8.79
C ALA A 108 4.25 18.03 7.74
N GLU A 109 3.45 17.98 6.67
CA GLU A 109 3.35 19.06 5.68
C GLU A 109 2.85 20.38 6.29
N ALA A 110 1.98 20.28 7.31
CA ALA A 110 1.50 21.42 8.07
C ALA A 110 2.48 21.87 9.19
N ARG A 111 3.57 21.11 9.43
CA ARG A 111 4.52 21.28 10.54
C ARG A 111 3.83 21.24 11.91
N ASP A 112 2.81 20.40 12.00
CA ASP A 112 2.02 20.17 13.21
C ASP A 112 2.59 18.98 14.00
N VAL A 113 3.39 19.28 15.01
CA VAL A 113 4.01 18.28 15.90
C VAL A 113 2.96 17.45 16.61
N ASP A 114 1.89 18.07 17.12
CA ASP A 114 0.84 17.37 17.86
C ASP A 114 0.09 16.41 16.93
N GLY A 115 -0.22 16.84 15.70
CA GLY A 115 -0.84 15.99 14.69
C GLY A 115 0.03 14.79 14.29
N VAL A 116 1.35 14.95 14.21
CA VAL A 116 2.28 13.82 13.96
C VAL A 116 2.26 12.85 15.15
N LEU A 117 2.22 13.34 16.38
CA LEU A 117 2.14 12.49 17.59
C LEU A 117 0.82 11.74 17.66
N ASP A 118 -0.29 12.37 17.33
CA ASP A 118 -1.61 11.71 17.30
C ASP A 118 -1.62 10.57 16.25
N ALA A 119 -1.05 10.80 15.08
CA ALA A 119 -0.89 9.77 14.08
C ALA A 119 0.06 8.64 14.54
N GLY A 120 1.11 8.97 15.28
CA GLY A 120 2.02 8.02 15.93
C GLY A 120 1.31 7.13 16.95
N ASN A 121 0.42 7.70 17.77
CA ASN A 121 -0.41 6.93 18.70
C ASN A 121 -1.34 5.96 17.96
N ALA A 122 -1.97 6.38 16.86
CA ALA A 122 -2.80 5.51 16.03
C ALA A 122 -1.96 4.35 15.44
N LEU A 123 -0.71 4.60 15.01
CA LEU A 123 0.20 3.54 14.55
C LEU A 123 0.52 2.53 15.64
N ILE A 124 0.69 2.94 16.89
CA ILE A 124 0.92 2.03 18.03
C ILE A 124 -0.31 1.12 18.24
N GLU A 125 -1.51 1.69 18.22
CA GLU A 125 -2.76 0.91 18.36
C GLU A 125 -2.90 -0.14 17.26
N VAL A 126 -2.65 0.23 16.01
CA VAL A 126 -2.66 -0.69 14.86
C VAL A 126 -1.58 -1.76 15.03
N TRP A 127 -0.39 -1.40 15.47
CA TRP A 127 0.72 -2.33 15.69
C TRP A 127 0.37 -3.39 16.76
N GLU A 128 -0.17 -2.96 17.89
CA GLU A 128 -0.60 -3.86 18.97
C GLU A 128 -1.71 -4.80 18.50
N ALA A 129 -2.75 -4.24 17.85
CA ALA A 129 -3.88 -5.02 17.34
C ALA A 129 -3.44 -6.05 16.28
N CYS A 130 -2.48 -5.70 15.42
CA CYS A 130 -1.96 -6.59 14.39
C CYS A 130 -1.09 -7.70 14.98
N HIS A 131 -0.25 -7.38 15.97
CA HIS A 131 0.69 -8.34 16.53
C HIS A 131 0.04 -9.43 17.40
N GLN A 132 -1.15 -9.20 17.93
CA GLN A 132 -1.86 -10.20 18.71
C GLN A 132 -2.21 -11.45 17.87
N PRO A 133 -2.95 -11.35 16.74
CA PRO A 133 -3.34 -12.52 15.95
C PRO A 133 -2.29 -12.98 14.93
N TYR A 134 -1.43 -12.06 14.44
CA TYR A 134 -0.57 -12.34 13.28
C TYR A 134 0.92 -12.49 13.62
N ARG A 135 1.31 -12.30 14.86
CA ARG A 135 2.67 -12.52 15.33
C ARG A 135 2.75 -13.74 16.24
N ASP A 136 3.15 -14.88 15.69
CA ASP A 136 3.40 -16.10 16.46
C ASP A 136 4.77 -16.07 17.13
N GLY A 137 4.83 -15.80 18.42
CA GLY A 137 6.03 -15.84 19.25
C GLY A 137 7.20 -14.98 18.75
N GLY A 138 6.92 -13.88 18.05
CA GLY A 138 7.95 -12.97 17.50
C GLY A 138 8.54 -13.43 16.17
N ARG A 139 7.99 -14.45 15.51
CA ARG A 139 8.42 -14.83 14.17
C ARG A 139 7.93 -13.84 13.13
N PRO A 140 8.73 -13.52 12.09
CA PRO A 140 8.24 -12.75 10.96
C PRO A 140 7.04 -13.43 10.32
N MET A 141 5.97 -12.68 10.06
CA MET A 141 4.80 -13.19 9.35
C MET A 141 5.20 -13.60 7.94
N GLY A 142 4.98 -14.88 7.62
CA GLY A 142 5.12 -15.42 6.27
C GLY A 142 3.78 -15.32 5.50
N PRO A 143 3.76 -15.65 4.21
CA PRO A 143 2.51 -15.77 3.48
C PRO A 143 1.62 -16.86 4.11
N PRO A 144 0.29 -16.79 3.93
CA PRO A 144 -0.65 -17.80 4.42
C PRO A 144 -0.23 -19.22 3.98
N PRO A 145 -0.54 -20.26 4.76
CA PRO A 145 -0.19 -21.63 4.42
C PRO A 145 -0.67 -22.07 3.02
N GLU A 146 -1.80 -21.54 2.57
CA GLU A 146 -2.40 -21.86 1.28
C GLU A 146 -1.60 -21.30 0.09
N ALA A 147 -0.83 -20.25 0.29
CA ALA A 147 -0.01 -19.62 -0.76
C ALA A 147 1.34 -20.34 -0.99
N ARG A 148 1.61 -21.46 -0.26
CA ARG A 148 2.87 -22.22 -0.33
C ARG A 148 2.76 -23.51 -1.14
N GLN A 149 1.67 -23.69 -1.89
CA GLN A 149 1.49 -24.86 -2.75
C GLN A 149 1.91 -24.58 -4.18
#